data_8646969c5bbbeab0f91f817fc32d93cd
#
_entry.id   8646969c5bbbeab0f91f817fc32d93cd
#
_cell.length_a   1.000
_cell.length_b   1.000
_cell.length_c   1.000
_cell.angle_alpha   90.00
_cell.angle_beta   90.00
_cell.angle_gamma   90.00
#
_symmetry.space_group_name_H-M   'P 1'
#
loop_
_entity.id
_entity.type
_entity.pdbx_description
1 polymer ?
#
loop_
_entity_poly.entity_id
_entity_poly.type
_entity_poly.pdbx_seq_one_letter_code
_entity_poly.pdbx_strand_id
1 'polypeptide(L)'
;RIISSNIIEITFYGGLESLPDLKNDAFMYFIIHKNIDHKYPENFVMQDFRELNAKKDNPYSAAYYTIRSFKYNEIDVWFVLHDHPGPLADWAEKVTEESEVAIWGPRTTFTPPEGTDNFLFIADETAQPAVLASIENSENKGIYRCIFETQDKSSQFECHDPNNCIEWIYRNNDPAGKGSELSKRIEELEMKTDNLYVFGAGEARQISSIRKILKQKFNLKADQMSFTGYWKRID
;
A
#
# COMPACT_ATOMS: atom_id res chain seq x y z
N ARG A 1 -15.68 4.60 5.09
CA ARG A 1 -15.64 3.91 6.40
C ARG A 1 -14.33 4.22 7.12
N ILE A 2 -14.35 4.42 8.45
CA ILE A 2 -13.14 4.57 9.27
C ILE A 2 -12.61 3.16 9.60
N ILE A 3 -11.35 2.91 9.29
CA ILE A 3 -10.63 1.66 9.61
C ILE A 3 -9.86 1.79 10.91
N SER A 4 -9.15 2.90 11.09
CA SER A 4 -8.43 3.25 12.31
C SER A 4 -8.40 4.75 12.50
N SER A 5 -7.69 5.27 13.51
CA SER A 5 -7.61 6.70 13.80
C SER A 5 -7.07 7.53 12.62
N ASN A 6 -6.26 6.93 11.74
CA ASN A 6 -5.59 7.60 10.64
C ASN A 6 -5.78 6.90 9.28
N ILE A 7 -6.71 5.94 9.17
CA ILE A 7 -7.01 5.25 7.91
C ILE A 7 -8.50 5.31 7.62
N ILE A 8 -8.84 5.81 6.44
CA ILE A 8 -10.19 5.76 5.88
C ILE A 8 -10.23 4.82 4.67
N GLU A 9 -11.30 4.09 4.55
CA GLU A 9 -11.61 3.25 3.38
C GLU A 9 -12.66 3.96 2.53
N ILE A 10 -12.38 4.06 1.24
CA ILE A 10 -13.33 4.57 0.24
C ILE A 10 -13.63 3.45 -0.74
N THR A 11 -14.91 3.19 -0.97
CA THR A 11 -15.39 2.27 -2.00
C THR A 11 -15.66 3.06 -3.27
N PHE A 12 -15.05 2.63 -4.36
CA PHE A 12 -15.27 3.18 -5.70
C PHE A 12 -16.10 2.20 -6.54
N TYR A 13 -17.00 2.70 -7.36
CA TYR A 13 -17.86 1.93 -8.22
C TYR A 13 -18.05 2.58 -9.59
N GLY A 14 -18.49 1.76 -10.57
CA GLY A 14 -18.71 2.19 -11.95
C GLY A 14 -17.43 2.23 -12.79
N GLY A 15 -17.56 1.87 -14.06
CA GLY A 15 -16.43 1.82 -15.00
C GLY A 15 -15.40 0.72 -14.72
N LEU A 16 -15.73 -0.25 -13.88
CA LEU A 16 -14.82 -1.32 -13.44
C LEU A 16 -15.04 -2.65 -14.14
N GLU A 17 -16.02 -2.73 -15.04
CA GLU A 17 -16.48 -3.94 -15.71
C GLU A 17 -15.41 -4.61 -16.57
N SER A 18 -14.43 -3.83 -17.02
CA SER A 18 -13.32 -4.32 -17.86
C SER A 18 -12.08 -4.71 -17.07
N LEU A 19 -12.11 -4.59 -15.74
CA LEU A 19 -10.97 -4.95 -14.91
C LEU A 19 -10.74 -6.47 -14.95
N PRO A 20 -9.49 -6.92 -15.12
CA PRO A 20 -9.15 -8.33 -14.92
C PRO A 20 -9.29 -8.73 -13.46
N ASP A 21 -9.25 -10.03 -13.19
CA ASP A 21 -9.18 -10.53 -11.83
C ASP A 21 -7.99 -9.89 -11.08
N LEU A 22 -8.27 -9.19 -10.00
CA LEU A 22 -7.27 -8.55 -9.18
C LEU A 22 -6.65 -9.58 -8.24
N LYS A 23 -5.31 -9.67 -8.26
CA LYS A 23 -4.54 -10.63 -7.47
C LYS A 23 -3.55 -9.91 -6.58
N ASN A 24 -3.22 -10.55 -5.45
CA ASN A 24 -2.16 -10.11 -4.54
C ASN A 24 -2.27 -8.62 -4.15
N ASP A 25 -1.15 -7.91 -4.23
CA ASP A 25 -0.99 -6.48 -3.98
C ASP A 25 -1.46 -5.58 -5.13
N ALA A 26 -2.49 -5.95 -5.88
CA ALA A 26 -2.93 -5.17 -7.03
C ALA A 26 -3.10 -3.69 -6.68
N PHE A 27 -2.50 -2.82 -7.48
CA PHE A 27 -2.57 -1.37 -7.31
C PHE A 27 -2.86 -0.66 -8.61
N MET A 28 -3.47 0.51 -8.50
CA MET A 28 -3.86 1.35 -9.63
C MET A 28 -3.37 2.77 -9.45
N TYR A 29 -3.27 3.48 -10.56
CA TYR A 29 -2.94 4.89 -10.59
C TYR A 29 -4.23 5.69 -10.55
N PHE A 30 -4.44 6.41 -9.45
CA PHE A 30 -5.60 7.27 -9.21
C PHE A 30 -5.26 8.70 -9.60
N ILE A 31 -6.10 9.32 -10.39
CA ILE A 31 -5.99 10.72 -10.79
C ILE A 31 -7.21 11.45 -10.29
N ILE A 32 -7.00 12.49 -9.52
CA ILE A 32 -8.03 13.37 -8.97
C ILE A 32 -7.88 14.78 -9.54
N HIS A 33 -8.97 15.52 -9.53
CA HIS A 33 -8.98 16.93 -9.84
C HIS A 33 -9.12 17.77 -8.55
N LYS A 34 -8.49 18.96 -8.48
CA LYS A 34 -8.56 19.86 -7.30
C LYS A 34 -9.99 20.30 -6.97
N ASN A 35 -10.84 20.47 -7.99
CA ASN A 35 -12.27 20.65 -7.79
C ASN A 35 -12.90 19.26 -7.62
N ILE A 36 -13.51 19.01 -6.47
CA ILE A 36 -14.12 17.72 -6.12
C ILE A 36 -15.36 17.40 -6.95
N ASP A 37 -16.03 18.41 -7.49
CA ASP A 37 -17.22 18.26 -8.35
C ASP A 37 -16.86 18.10 -9.84
N HIS A 38 -15.55 18.00 -10.15
CA HIS A 38 -15.10 17.81 -11.52
C HIS A 38 -15.62 16.49 -12.09
N LYS A 39 -16.16 16.57 -13.32
CA LYS A 39 -16.57 15.39 -14.09
C LYS A 39 -15.56 15.13 -15.20
N TYR A 40 -15.16 13.88 -15.31
CA TYR A 40 -14.23 13.48 -16.38
C TYR A 40 -14.99 13.26 -17.70
N PRO A 41 -14.43 13.69 -18.84
CA PRO A 41 -14.96 13.31 -20.14
C PRO A 41 -14.95 11.76 -20.31
N GLU A 42 -15.97 11.21 -20.95
CA GLU A 42 -16.07 9.76 -21.19
C GLU A 42 -14.85 9.16 -21.89
N ASN A 43 -14.17 9.96 -22.72
CA ASN A 43 -12.98 9.57 -23.45
C ASN A 43 -11.67 10.05 -22.81
N PHE A 44 -11.69 10.42 -21.52
CA PHE A 44 -10.47 10.84 -20.81
C PHE A 44 -9.46 9.69 -20.74
N VAL A 45 -8.28 9.90 -21.32
CA VAL A 45 -7.23 8.88 -21.37
C VAL A 45 -5.93 9.35 -20.71
N MET A 46 -5.03 8.42 -20.42
CA MET A 46 -3.72 8.72 -19.80
C MET A 46 -2.92 9.78 -20.57
N GLN A 47 -3.10 9.87 -21.89
CA GLN A 47 -2.43 10.90 -22.70
C GLN A 47 -2.90 12.31 -22.32
N ASP A 48 -4.22 12.49 -22.12
CA ASP A 48 -4.77 13.80 -21.70
C ASP A 48 -4.19 14.23 -20.37
N PHE A 49 -4.12 13.29 -19.40
CA PHE A 49 -3.49 13.58 -18.11
C PHE A 49 -2.02 13.99 -18.26
N ARG A 50 -1.24 13.29 -19.08
CA ARG A 50 0.18 13.61 -19.28
C ARG A 50 0.38 15.00 -19.88
N GLU A 51 -0.44 15.38 -20.85
CA GLU A 51 -0.42 16.70 -21.47
C GLU A 51 -0.80 17.81 -20.51
N LEU A 52 -1.81 17.55 -19.65
CA LEU A 52 -2.25 18.48 -18.61
C LEU A 52 -1.22 18.60 -17.49
N ASN A 53 -0.63 17.48 -17.08
CA ASN A 53 0.38 17.44 -16.02
C ASN A 53 1.68 18.17 -16.36
N ALA A 54 1.97 18.35 -17.65
CA ALA A 54 3.10 19.15 -18.10
C ALA A 54 2.88 20.66 -17.99
N LYS A 55 1.65 21.11 -17.71
CA LYS A 55 1.29 22.54 -17.60
C LYS A 55 1.56 23.07 -16.20
N LYS A 56 1.99 24.34 -16.09
CA LYS A 56 2.30 24.99 -14.81
C LYS A 56 1.10 25.06 -13.85
N ASP A 57 -0.10 25.21 -14.39
CA ASP A 57 -1.35 25.35 -13.62
C ASP A 57 -2.17 24.05 -13.67
N ASN A 58 -1.50 22.91 -13.57
CA ASN A 58 -2.15 21.62 -13.57
C ASN A 58 -3.14 21.48 -12.40
N PRO A 59 -4.44 21.24 -12.67
CA PRO A 59 -5.43 21.04 -11.63
C PRO A 59 -5.50 19.60 -11.10
N TYR A 60 -4.76 18.68 -11.73
CA TYR A 60 -4.79 17.24 -11.37
C TYR A 60 -3.66 16.87 -10.43
N SER A 61 -3.93 15.88 -9.62
CA SER A 61 -2.93 15.19 -8.80
C SER A 61 -3.13 13.69 -8.96
N ALA A 62 -2.04 12.93 -8.85
CA ALA A 62 -2.13 11.50 -9.04
C ALA A 62 -1.12 10.73 -8.18
N ALA A 63 -1.53 9.53 -7.75
CA ALA A 63 -0.68 8.59 -7.02
C ALA A 63 -1.16 7.15 -7.23
N TYR A 64 -0.28 6.20 -6.93
CA TYR A 64 -0.64 4.80 -6.86
C TYR A 64 -1.28 4.47 -5.52
N TYR A 65 -2.38 3.70 -5.58
CA TYR A 65 -3.02 3.14 -4.40
C TYR A 65 -3.29 1.65 -4.60
N THR A 66 -3.12 0.91 -3.52
CA THR A 66 -3.45 -0.51 -3.50
C THR A 66 -4.96 -0.71 -3.47
N ILE A 67 -5.45 -1.65 -4.25
CA ILE A 67 -6.82 -2.14 -4.15
C ILE A 67 -6.88 -3.11 -2.98
N ARG A 68 -7.53 -2.69 -1.89
CA ARG A 68 -7.66 -3.50 -0.69
C ARG A 68 -8.57 -4.70 -0.90
N SER A 69 -9.68 -4.48 -1.61
CA SER A 69 -10.59 -5.54 -2.02
C SER A 69 -11.30 -5.19 -3.32
N PHE A 70 -11.76 -6.21 -4.03
CA PHE A 70 -12.58 -6.09 -5.24
C PHE A 70 -13.76 -7.04 -5.13
N LYS A 71 -14.96 -6.52 -5.22
CA LYS A 71 -16.18 -7.31 -5.12
C LYS A 71 -17.33 -6.61 -5.85
N TYR A 72 -18.03 -7.34 -6.71
CA TYR A 72 -19.25 -6.85 -7.37
C TYR A 72 -19.10 -5.52 -8.12
N ASN A 73 -18.01 -5.34 -8.87
CA ASN A 73 -17.68 -4.08 -9.54
C ASN A 73 -17.43 -2.90 -8.59
N GLU A 74 -17.01 -3.19 -7.38
CA GLU A 74 -16.59 -2.20 -6.40
C GLU A 74 -15.15 -2.48 -5.98
N ILE A 75 -14.35 -1.43 -5.81
CA ILE A 75 -13.00 -1.52 -5.24
C ILE A 75 -12.93 -0.73 -3.96
N ASP A 76 -12.37 -1.34 -2.92
CA ASP A 76 -12.04 -0.65 -1.68
C ASP A 76 -10.59 -0.21 -1.68
N VAL A 77 -10.35 1.02 -1.27
CA VAL A 77 -9.02 1.62 -1.18
C VAL A 77 -8.84 2.28 0.17
N TRP A 78 -7.71 2.01 0.82
CA TRP A 78 -7.36 2.68 2.08
C TRP A 78 -6.52 3.92 1.83
N PHE A 79 -6.94 5.03 2.40
CA PHE A 79 -6.22 6.29 2.41
C PHE A 79 -5.66 6.54 3.80
N VAL A 80 -4.35 6.69 3.89
CA VAL A 80 -3.68 7.03 5.15
C VAL A 80 -3.63 8.54 5.29
N LEU A 81 -4.19 9.04 6.39
CA LEU A 81 -4.21 10.45 6.74
C LEU A 81 -2.97 10.77 7.59
N HIS A 82 -2.23 11.77 7.21
CA HIS A 82 -1.02 12.24 7.88
C HIS A 82 -1.15 13.73 8.23
N ASP A 83 -0.34 14.20 9.18
CA ASP A 83 -0.29 15.63 9.56
C ASP A 83 0.03 16.57 8.39
N HIS A 84 0.70 16.05 7.36
CA HIS A 84 0.98 16.75 6.10
C HIS A 84 0.54 15.86 4.93
N PRO A 85 -0.78 15.77 4.69
CA PRO A 85 -1.33 14.88 3.69
C PRO A 85 -0.93 15.32 2.29
N GLY A 86 -0.71 14.33 1.42
CA GLY A 86 -0.60 14.58 0.00
C GLY A 86 -1.97 14.93 -0.61
N PRO A 87 -2.01 15.46 -1.84
CA PRO A 87 -3.26 15.91 -2.47
C PRO A 87 -4.39 14.89 -2.53
N LEU A 88 -4.05 13.59 -2.63
CA LEU A 88 -5.04 12.53 -2.67
C LEU A 88 -5.61 12.19 -1.29
N ALA A 89 -4.82 12.29 -0.23
CA ALA A 89 -5.32 12.13 1.14
C ALA A 89 -6.24 13.30 1.52
N ASP A 90 -5.86 14.55 1.19
CA ASP A 90 -6.72 15.72 1.34
C ASP A 90 -8.05 15.61 0.57
N TRP A 91 -7.99 15.04 -0.63
CA TRP A 91 -9.18 14.78 -1.44
C TRP A 91 -10.06 13.71 -0.79
N ALA A 92 -9.45 12.64 -0.29
CA ALA A 92 -10.16 11.52 0.33
C ALA A 92 -10.98 11.92 1.57
N GLU A 93 -10.56 12.95 2.31
CA GLU A 93 -11.33 13.50 3.45
C GLU A 93 -12.57 14.29 3.04
N LYS A 94 -12.66 14.73 1.78
CA LYS A 94 -13.70 15.64 1.28
C LYS A 94 -14.63 14.99 0.27
N VAL A 95 -14.25 13.82 -0.24
CA VAL A 95 -15.00 13.09 -1.29
C VAL A 95 -16.43 12.78 -0.87
N THR A 96 -17.34 12.89 -1.82
CA THR A 96 -18.76 12.51 -1.70
C THR A 96 -19.08 11.38 -2.68
N GLU A 97 -20.28 10.81 -2.58
CA GLU A 97 -20.75 9.75 -3.50
C GLU A 97 -20.82 10.20 -4.97
N GLU A 98 -20.88 11.51 -5.22
CA GLU A 98 -20.92 12.08 -6.57
C GLU A 98 -19.55 12.44 -7.14
N SER A 99 -18.49 12.33 -6.32
CA SER A 99 -17.13 12.67 -6.75
C SER A 99 -16.59 11.61 -7.72
N GLU A 100 -15.87 12.05 -8.74
CA GLU A 100 -15.28 11.16 -9.74
C GLU A 100 -13.76 11.11 -9.62
N VAL A 101 -13.19 9.97 -9.97
CA VAL A 101 -11.76 9.72 -10.06
C VAL A 101 -11.47 8.94 -11.34
N ALA A 102 -10.39 9.29 -12.03
CA ALA A 102 -9.92 8.45 -13.13
C ALA A 102 -8.85 7.49 -12.64
N ILE A 103 -8.93 6.22 -13.09
CA ILE A 103 -8.02 5.16 -12.65
C ILE A 103 -7.37 4.44 -13.83
N TRP A 104 -6.11 4.02 -13.68
CA TRP A 104 -5.38 3.18 -14.63
C TRP A 104 -4.65 2.04 -13.92
N GLY A 105 -4.75 0.87 -14.46
CA GLY A 105 -4.13 -0.35 -13.94
C GLY A 105 -4.91 -1.58 -14.35
N PRO A 106 -4.78 -2.70 -13.62
CA PRO A 106 -3.95 -2.89 -12.42
C PRO A 106 -2.48 -3.22 -12.70
N ARG A 107 -1.66 -3.15 -11.65
CA ARG A 107 -0.29 -3.66 -11.58
C ARG A 107 -0.11 -4.43 -10.28
N THR A 108 0.94 -5.26 -10.21
CA THR A 108 1.36 -5.98 -8.99
C THR A 108 2.88 -6.00 -8.87
N THR A 109 3.40 -6.09 -7.65
CA THR A 109 4.82 -6.26 -7.35
C THR A 109 5.10 -7.49 -6.50
N PHE A 110 4.07 -8.10 -5.94
CA PHE A 110 4.19 -9.34 -5.16
C PHE A 110 4.20 -10.55 -6.12
N THR A 111 5.41 -11.04 -6.39
CA THR A 111 5.64 -12.13 -7.35
C THR A 111 6.60 -13.17 -6.75
N PRO A 112 6.18 -13.92 -5.71
CA PRO A 112 7.02 -14.93 -5.10
C PRO A 112 7.35 -16.05 -6.09
N PRO A 113 8.57 -16.62 -6.04
CA PRO A 113 8.93 -17.81 -6.80
C PRO A 113 8.01 -18.98 -6.50
N GLU A 114 7.89 -19.90 -7.46
CA GLU A 114 7.16 -21.15 -7.26
C GLU A 114 7.78 -21.97 -6.11
N GLY A 115 6.92 -22.56 -5.28
CA GLY A 115 7.36 -23.33 -4.10
C GLY A 115 7.66 -22.47 -2.87
N THR A 116 7.41 -21.15 -2.92
CA THR A 116 7.49 -20.30 -1.72
C THR A 116 6.37 -20.67 -0.75
N ASP A 117 6.73 -20.95 0.51
CA ASP A 117 5.80 -21.31 1.58
C ASP A 117 6.06 -20.55 2.90
N ASN A 118 7.05 -19.68 2.92
CA ASN A 118 7.44 -18.88 4.07
C ASN A 118 7.53 -17.40 3.64
N PHE A 119 6.73 -16.53 4.27
CA PHE A 119 6.59 -15.14 3.89
C PHE A 119 6.87 -14.22 5.07
N LEU A 120 7.67 -13.18 4.82
CA LEU A 120 7.87 -12.07 5.72
C LEU A 120 7.35 -10.80 5.06
N PHE A 121 6.36 -10.17 5.68
CA PHE A 121 5.81 -8.89 5.26
C PHE A 121 6.25 -7.79 6.22
N ILE A 122 6.70 -6.67 5.68
CA ILE A 122 7.12 -5.49 6.43
C ILE A 122 6.46 -4.28 5.83
N ALA A 123 5.64 -3.57 6.62
CA ALA A 123 4.85 -2.46 6.12
C ALA A 123 4.66 -1.36 7.17
N ASP A 124 4.61 -0.12 6.70
CA ASP A 124 3.94 0.96 7.43
C ASP A 124 2.44 1.00 7.08
N GLU A 125 1.70 1.97 7.60
CA GLU A 125 0.24 2.09 7.37
C GLU A 125 -0.11 2.13 5.89
N THR A 126 0.73 2.73 5.04
CA THR A 126 0.45 2.90 3.61
C THR A 126 0.50 1.60 2.83
N ALA A 127 1.26 0.63 3.32
CA ALA A 127 1.46 -0.66 2.67
C ALA A 127 0.67 -1.82 3.31
N GLN A 128 0.05 -1.61 4.46
CA GLN A 128 -0.82 -2.62 5.11
C GLN A 128 -1.89 -3.19 4.17
N PRO A 129 -2.63 -2.38 3.36
CA PRO A 129 -3.62 -2.93 2.44
C PRO A 129 -3.01 -3.87 1.39
N ALA A 130 -1.78 -3.62 0.94
CA ALA A 130 -1.09 -4.50 0.00
C ALA A 130 -0.74 -5.86 0.62
N VAL A 131 -0.27 -5.85 1.86
CA VAL A 131 0.04 -7.09 2.60
C VAL A 131 -1.23 -7.90 2.82
N LEU A 132 -2.30 -7.28 3.31
CA LEU A 132 -3.57 -7.96 3.56
C LEU A 132 -4.16 -8.55 2.28
N ALA A 133 -4.20 -7.78 1.20
CA ALA A 133 -4.68 -8.25 -0.09
C ALA A 133 -3.83 -9.41 -0.63
N SER A 134 -2.50 -9.35 -0.44
CA SER A 134 -1.60 -10.43 -0.84
C SER A 134 -1.84 -11.73 -0.07
N ILE A 135 -2.12 -11.65 1.23
CA ILE A 135 -2.43 -12.81 2.06
C ILE A 135 -3.78 -13.41 1.68
N GLU A 136 -4.82 -12.56 1.58
CA GLU A 136 -6.19 -13.00 1.32
C GLU A 136 -6.39 -13.56 -0.09
N ASN A 137 -5.70 -12.98 -1.07
CA ASN A 137 -5.80 -13.39 -2.49
C ASN A 137 -4.74 -14.41 -2.89
N SER A 138 -3.85 -14.82 -1.97
CA SER A 138 -2.82 -15.81 -2.27
C SER A 138 -3.42 -17.21 -2.38
N GLU A 139 -3.11 -17.90 -3.46
CA GLU A 139 -3.36 -19.33 -3.60
C GLU A 139 -2.38 -20.18 -2.77
N ASN A 140 -1.30 -19.57 -2.28
CA ASN A 140 -0.25 -20.21 -1.51
C ASN A 140 -0.66 -20.31 -0.03
N LYS A 141 -0.76 -21.53 0.45
CA LYS A 141 -0.96 -21.82 1.88
C LYS A 141 0.40 -21.85 2.58
N GLY A 142 0.94 -20.68 2.90
CA GLY A 142 2.22 -20.55 3.56
C GLY A 142 2.11 -20.09 5.01
N ILE A 143 3.26 -19.94 5.65
CA ILE A 143 3.41 -19.30 6.95
C ILE A 143 3.66 -17.81 6.71
N TYR A 144 2.78 -16.96 7.22
CA TYR A 144 2.87 -15.52 7.07
C TYR A 144 3.29 -14.87 8.39
N ARG A 145 4.38 -14.12 8.34
CA ARG A 145 4.80 -13.25 9.43
C ARG A 145 4.75 -11.81 8.95
N CYS A 146 4.00 -10.98 9.66
CA CYS A 146 3.85 -9.56 9.34
C CYS A 146 4.45 -8.71 10.46
N ILE A 147 5.24 -7.72 10.10
CA ILE A 147 5.76 -6.69 11.03
C ILE A 147 5.26 -5.36 10.50
N PHE A 148 4.29 -4.78 11.23
CA PHE A 148 3.66 -3.52 10.86
C PHE A 148 4.10 -2.40 11.78
N GLU A 149 4.58 -1.31 11.17
CA GLU A 149 4.78 -0.05 11.87
C GLU A 149 3.50 0.79 11.77
N THR A 150 3.05 1.33 12.89
CA THR A 150 1.87 2.20 12.96
C THR A 150 2.07 3.28 14.01
N GLN A 151 1.24 4.33 13.99
CA GLN A 151 1.37 5.45 14.91
C GLN A 151 1.30 4.99 16.36
N ASP A 152 0.22 4.33 16.72
CA ASP A 152 -0.01 3.82 18.07
C ASP A 152 -1.05 2.67 18.05
N LYS A 153 -1.47 2.21 19.23
CA LYS A 153 -2.43 1.12 19.34
C LYS A 153 -3.81 1.44 18.75
N SER A 154 -4.22 2.70 18.70
CA SER A 154 -5.51 3.09 18.12
C SER A 154 -5.52 2.99 16.58
N SER A 155 -4.35 2.93 15.98
CA SER A 155 -4.16 2.74 14.54
C SER A 155 -4.11 1.26 14.11
N GLN A 156 -4.24 0.32 15.05
CA GLN A 156 -4.39 -1.09 14.70
C GLN A 156 -5.75 -1.36 14.07
N PHE A 157 -5.78 -2.32 13.18
CA PHE A 157 -7.00 -2.94 12.69
C PHE A 157 -7.09 -4.39 13.18
N GLU A 158 -8.29 -4.92 13.23
CA GLU A 158 -8.52 -6.32 13.59
C GLU A 158 -8.16 -7.22 12.40
N CYS A 159 -7.32 -8.22 12.66
CA CYS A 159 -7.00 -9.28 11.72
C CYS A 159 -7.34 -10.62 12.38
N HIS A 160 -8.30 -11.32 11.80
CA HIS A 160 -8.85 -12.55 12.39
C HIS A 160 -8.24 -13.84 11.80
N ASP A 161 -7.21 -13.76 10.96
CA ASP A 161 -6.60 -14.95 10.41
C ASP A 161 -5.64 -15.61 11.43
N PRO A 162 -5.97 -16.80 11.96
CA PRO A 162 -5.16 -17.48 12.97
C PRO A 162 -3.80 -17.96 12.44
N ASN A 163 -3.61 -17.98 11.12
CA ASN A 163 -2.34 -18.38 10.49
C ASN A 163 -1.35 -17.23 10.36
N ASN A 164 -1.77 -16.01 10.69
CA ASN A 164 -0.96 -14.81 10.58
C ASN A 164 -0.39 -14.39 11.92
N CYS A 165 0.92 -14.36 12.04
CA CYS A 165 1.61 -13.73 13.16
C CYS A 165 1.85 -12.27 12.82
N ILE A 166 1.03 -11.37 13.37
CA ILE A 166 1.21 -9.92 13.22
C ILE A 166 1.92 -9.37 14.44
N GLU A 167 3.04 -8.73 14.21
CA GLU A 167 3.78 -7.96 15.18
C GLU A 167 3.60 -6.47 14.89
N TRP A 168 3.17 -5.71 15.90
CA TRP A 168 2.92 -4.28 15.80
C TRP A 168 4.05 -3.48 16.44
N ILE A 169 4.64 -2.57 15.68
CA ILE A 169 5.64 -1.60 16.12
C ILE A 169 4.97 -0.23 16.18
N TYR A 170 5.00 0.40 17.35
CA TYR A 170 4.37 1.71 17.54
C TYR A 170 5.41 2.81 17.51
N ARG A 171 5.19 3.79 16.65
CA ARG A 171 6.03 5.00 16.59
C ARG A 171 5.76 5.95 17.76
N ASN A 172 4.55 5.87 18.33
CA ASN A 172 4.05 6.81 19.35
C ASN A 172 4.16 8.26 18.85
N ASN A 173 5.04 9.07 19.44
CA ASN A 173 5.22 10.48 19.10
C ASN A 173 6.26 10.71 17.98
N ASP A 174 6.92 9.67 17.49
CA ASP A 174 7.87 9.81 16.40
C ASP A 174 7.13 10.01 15.07
N PRO A 175 7.56 10.97 14.25
CA PRO A 175 6.99 11.15 12.90
C PRO A 175 7.15 9.91 12.03
N ALA A 176 6.17 9.65 11.18
CA ALA A 176 6.23 8.56 10.22
C ALA A 176 7.51 8.63 9.35
N GLY A 177 8.12 7.47 9.09
CA GLY A 177 9.34 7.34 8.30
C GLY A 177 10.63 7.86 8.98
N LYS A 178 10.57 8.29 10.25
CA LYS A 178 11.74 8.67 11.04
C LYS A 178 12.21 7.55 11.97
N GLY A 179 11.30 6.63 12.27
CA GLY A 179 11.46 5.63 13.30
C GLY A 179 12.64 4.70 13.06
N SER A 180 13.37 4.44 14.14
CA SER A 180 14.42 3.42 14.16
C SER A 180 13.90 2.08 14.69
N GLU A 181 12.72 2.06 15.30
CA GLU A 181 12.20 0.86 16.00
C GLU A 181 11.94 -0.30 15.03
N LEU A 182 11.32 -0.03 13.88
CA LEU A 182 11.14 -1.05 12.85
C LEU A 182 12.49 -1.60 12.37
N SER A 183 13.46 -0.75 12.10
CA SER A 183 14.81 -1.17 11.67
C SER A 183 15.53 -1.99 12.75
N LYS A 184 15.50 -1.57 14.02
CA LYS A 184 16.04 -2.33 15.14
C LYS A 184 15.41 -3.70 15.27
N ARG A 185 14.06 -3.74 15.19
CA ARG A 185 13.35 -5.01 15.25
C ARG A 185 13.75 -5.97 14.13
N ILE A 186 14.00 -5.45 12.93
CA ILE A 186 14.47 -6.26 11.80
C ILE A 186 15.93 -6.72 12.01
N GLU A 187 16.77 -5.93 12.62
CA GLU A 187 18.14 -6.34 12.98
C GLU A 187 18.14 -7.49 13.99
N GLU A 188 17.20 -7.49 14.94
CA GLU A 188 17.04 -8.54 15.95
C GLU A 188 16.23 -9.76 15.45
N LEU A 189 15.61 -9.66 14.27
CA LEU A 189 14.72 -10.70 13.75
C LEU A 189 15.48 -12.02 13.54
N GLU A 190 14.99 -13.07 14.17
CA GLU A 190 15.43 -14.44 13.93
C GLU A 190 14.29 -15.28 13.35
N MET A 191 14.54 -15.93 12.24
CA MET A 191 13.59 -16.80 11.58
C MET A 191 14.27 -17.80 10.64
N LYS A 192 13.55 -18.86 10.29
CA LYS A 192 13.97 -19.76 9.22
C LYS A 192 13.85 -19.08 7.88
N THR A 193 14.80 -19.33 6.99
CA THR A 193 14.88 -18.69 5.67
C THR A 193 14.66 -19.68 4.52
N ASP A 194 14.32 -20.92 4.82
CA ASP A 194 13.99 -21.91 3.81
C ASP A 194 12.73 -21.46 3.06
N ASN A 195 12.78 -21.45 1.74
CA ASN A 195 11.69 -21.00 0.85
C ASN A 195 11.10 -19.64 1.21
N LEU A 196 11.91 -18.75 1.80
CA LEU A 196 11.49 -17.42 2.25
C LEU A 196 11.34 -16.47 1.07
N TYR A 197 10.22 -15.75 1.06
CA TYR A 197 10.03 -14.55 0.27
C TYR A 197 9.72 -13.35 1.18
N VAL A 198 10.37 -12.22 0.92
CA VAL A 198 10.20 -11.01 1.71
C VAL A 198 9.54 -9.92 0.87
N PHE A 199 8.44 -9.39 1.35
CA PHE A 199 7.80 -8.21 0.79
C PHE A 199 7.90 -7.05 1.78
N GLY A 200 8.43 -5.93 1.31
CA GLY A 200 8.54 -4.72 2.13
C GLY A 200 8.07 -3.48 1.39
N ALA A 201 7.15 -2.71 1.99
CA ALA A 201 6.72 -1.46 1.42
C ALA A 201 6.38 -0.40 2.49
N GLY A 202 6.54 0.88 2.14
CA GLY A 202 6.37 2.00 3.04
C GLY A 202 7.26 3.19 2.69
N GLU A 203 7.79 3.90 3.68
CA GLU A 203 8.69 5.04 3.46
C GLU A 203 9.98 4.59 2.75
N ALA A 204 10.34 5.31 1.68
CA ALA A 204 11.36 4.87 0.71
C ALA A 204 12.75 4.67 1.32
N ARG A 205 13.21 5.56 2.22
CA ARG A 205 14.54 5.47 2.86
C ARG A 205 14.58 4.33 3.88
N GLN A 206 13.51 4.20 4.69
CA GLN A 206 13.37 3.17 5.70
C GLN A 206 13.35 1.78 5.05
N ILE A 207 12.51 1.58 4.04
CA ILE A 207 12.39 0.32 3.30
C ILE A 207 13.69 -0.05 2.57
N SER A 208 14.39 0.94 2.00
CA SER A 208 15.71 0.71 1.38
C SER A 208 16.76 0.25 2.40
N SER A 209 16.74 0.80 3.63
CA SER A 209 17.61 0.37 4.71
C SER A 209 17.31 -1.05 5.18
N ILE A 210 16.03 -1.34 5.42
CA ILE A 210 15.55 -2.68 5.82
C ILE A 210 15.93 -3.73 4.78
N ARG A 211 15.77 -3.43 3.50
CA ARG A 211 16.20 -4.32 2.41
C ARG A 211 17.68 -4.70 2.53
N LYS A 212 18.55 -3.73 2.82
CA LYS A 212 20.00 -3.97 2.97
C LYS A 212 20.28 -4.87 4.15
N ILE A 213 19.63 -4.61 5.31
CA ILE A 213 19.78 -5.41 6.53
C ILE A 213 19.39 -6.87 6.24
N LEU A 214 18.22 -7.11 5.70
CA LEU A 214 17.70 -8.46 5.44
C LEU A 214 18.53 -9.21 4.39
N LYS A 215 18.93 -8.51 3.32
CA LYS A 215 19.80 -9.10 2.30
C LYS A 215 21.12 -9.60 2.89
N GLN A 216 21.72 -8.84 3.79
CA GLN A 216 22.97 -9.23 4.43
C GLN A 216 22.76 -10.30 5.48
N LYS A 217 21.74 -10.12 6.35
CA LYS A 217 21.48 -11.02 7.47
C LYS A 217 21.07 -12.43 7.03
N PHE A 218 20.23 -12.54 6.02
CA PHE A 218 19.68 -13.81 5.55
C PHE A 218 20.26 -14.27 4.20
N ASN A 219 21.23 -13.54 3.66
CA ASN A 219 21.85 -13.83 2.36
C ASN A 219 20.82 -14.04 1.22
N LEU A 220 19.77 -13.19 1.21
CA LEU A 220 18.66 -13.31 0.26
C LEU A 220 19.07 -12.92 -1.16
N LYS A 221 18.56 -13.64 -2.14
CA LYS A 221 18.69 -13.35 -3.56
C LYS A 221 17.66 -12.28 -3.99
N ALA A 222 17.86 -11.71 -5.17
CA ALA A 222 16.99 -10.65 -5.68
C ALA A 222 15.55 -11.13 -5.94
N ASP A 223 15.37 -12.35 -6.38
CA ASP A 223 14.08 -12.99 -6.66
C ASP A 223 13.31 -13.40 -5.38
N GLN A 224 13.98 -13.43 -4.24
CA GLN A 224 13.37 -13.70 -2.94
C GLN A 224 12.84 -12.42 -2.25
N MET A 225 12.93 -11.27 -2.90
CA MET A 225 12.60 -9.99 -2.26
C MET A 225 11.88 -9.04 -3.21
N SER A 226 10.78 -8.46 -2.75
CA SER A 226 10.17 -7.26 -3.35
C SER A 226 10.14 -6.12 -2.33
N PHE A 227 10.76 -4.99 -2.66
CA PHE A 227 10.79 -3.81 -1.81
C PHE A 227 10.42 -2.56 -2.60
N THR A 228 9.37 -1.85 -2.15
CA THR A 228 8.84 -0.69 -2.86
C THR A 228 8.63 0.49 -1.91
N GLY A 229 9.24 1.63 -2.23
CA GLY A 229 8.93 2.89 -1.53
C GLY A 229 7.59 3.44 -2.00
N TYR A 230 6.60 3.47 -1.12
CA TYR A 230 5.27 3.99 -1.43
C TYR A 230 5.20 5.50 -1.29
N TRP A 231 5.95 6.05 -0.37
CA TRP A 231 6.05 7.48 -0.15
C TRP A 231 7.47 7.87 0.29
N LYS A 232 7.73 9.15 0.31
CA LYS A 232 9.01 9.69 0.72
C LYS A 232 8.79 10.86 1.66
N ARG A 233 9.36 10.77 2.85
CA ARG A 233 9.38 11.86 3.78
C ARG A 233 10.15 13.05 3.19
N ILE A 234 9.57 14.23 3.30
CA ILE A 234 10.21 15.51 3.01
C ILE A 234 10.70 16.06 4.36
N ASP A 235 12.02 16.20 4.52
CA ASP A 235 12.66 16.77 5.73
C ASP A 235 12.52 18.29 5.71
#